data_ed29ac414e28e23a120862eb8be10c6e
#
_entry.id   ed29ac414e28e23a120862eb8be10c6e
#
_cell.length_a   1.000
_cell.length_b   1.000
_cell.length_c   1.000
_cell.angle_alpha   90.00
_cell.angle_beta   90.00
_cell.angle_gamma   90.00
#
_symmetry.space_group_name_H-M   'P 1'
#
loop_
_entity.id
_entity.type
_entity.pdbx_description
1 polymer ?
#
loop_
_entity_poly.entity_id
_entity_poly.type
_entity_poly.pdbx_seq_one_letter_code
_entity_poly.pdbx_strand_id
1 'polypeptide(L)'
;MGIPKIAGYPLPTPAEFPDNRTGWTIDPDQAVLLIHDMQEYFVNYYQPDSSPVVDIIQHIQRLKAAAKKAGIPVIYTAQPANQHPTDRALLTDFWGPGLNGDHVPIVEALSPEEGDIEYVKWRYSAFKKTPLLEFMRAQGKSQLIISGIYGHIGILSTTLDAFMLDIQPFVIGDAIADFTREDHLRTLQYVASRSGSVKRLDEALDEIRSQKPLTLEQIQQDVATSLGIQPDEVDLDEDLMFVGLDSMRAMVLVEKWHQQGENISFGQLMEAASLREWWLAIEQARNEEQTMAVA
;
A
#
# COMPACT_ATOMS: atom_id res chain seq x y z
N MET A 1 -22.29 -8.79 24.59
CA MET A 1 -22.41 -7.42 24.01
C MET A 1 -22.10 -7.52 22.53
N GLY A 2 -22.76 -6.77 21.66
CA GLY A 2 -22.45 -6.71 20.24
C GLY A 2 -21.80 -5.37 19.88
N ILE A 3 -21.45 -5.20 18.63
CA ILE A 3 -20.96 -3.93 18.10
C ILE A 3 -22.06 -2.87 18.27
N PRO A 4 -21.77 -1.69 18.84
CA PRO A 4 -22.78 -0.62 19.00
C PRO A 4 -23.14 -0.02 17.63
N LYS A 5 -24.30 0.63 17.53
CA LYS A 5 -24.59 1.50 16.40
C LYS A 5 -23.64 2.71 16.45
N ILE A 6 -23.03 3.03 15.32
CA ILE A 6 -22.00 4.05 15.19
C ILE A 6 -22.63 5.29 14.54
N ALA A 7 -22.65 6.39 15.29
CA ALA A 7 -23.13 7.67 14.76
C ALA A 7 -22.14 8.23 13.71
N GLY A 8 -22.67 8.97 12.73
CA GLY A 8 -21.82 9.67 11.78
C GLY A 8 -20.92 10.71 12.47
N TYR A 9 -19.69 10.84 12.00
CA TYR A 9 -18.75 11.89 12.42
C TYR A 9 -17.85 12.29 11.25
N PRO A 10 -17.38 13.53 11.18
CA PRO A 10 -16.47 13.98 10.12
C PRO A 10 -15.08 13.36 10.28
N LEU A 11 -14.44 13.03 9.16
CA LEU A 11 -13.03 12.62 9.17
C LEU A 11 -12.13 13.66 9.84
N PRO A 12 -10.95 13.25 10.34
CA PRO A 12 -9.96 14.18 10.85
C PRO A 12 -9.56 15.21 9.79
N THR A 13 -9.52 16.49 10.19
CA THR A 13 -8.98 17.56 9.34
C THR A 13 -7.45 17.49 9.27
N PRO A 14 -6.79 18.09 8.25
CA PRO A 14 -5.33 18.08 8.17
C PRO A 14 -4.61 18.58 9.42
N ALA A 15 -5.21 19.57 10.13
CA ALA A 15 -4.64 20.11 11.37
C ALA A 15 -4.73 19.17 12.59
N GLU A 16 -5.51 18.12 12.51
CA GLU A 16 -5.71 17.15 13.59
C GLU A 16 -4.85 15.88 13.42
N PHE A 17 -4.16 15.78 12.28
CA PHE A 17 -3.20 14.69 12.10
C PHE A 17 -2.00 14.91 13.03
N PRO A 18 -1.58 13.86 13.74
CA PRO A 18 -0.45 13.97 14.66
C PRO A 18 0.88 14.06 13.89
N ASP A 19 1.83 14.76 14.48
CA ASP A 19 3.22 14.68 14.01
C ASP A 19 3.77 13.27 14.21
N ASN A 20 4.32 12.71 13.16
CA ASN A 20 4.97 11.41 13.21
C ASN A 20 6.31 11.49 13.94
N ARG A 21 6.61 10.49 14.76
CA ARG A 21 7.91 10.38 15.44
C ARG A 21 9.05 10.00 14.51
N THR A 22 8.72 9.38 13.39
CA THR A 22 9.66 8.89 12.38
C THR A 22 9.45 9.62 11.06
N GLY A 23 10.52 9.79 10.29
CA GLY A 23 10.47 10.32 8.94
C GLY A 23 10.27 9.23 7.87
N TRP A 24 9.54 8.15 8.19
CA TRP A 24 9.31 7.06 7.24
C TRP A 24 8.45 7.51 6.06
N THR A 25 8.81 7.03 4.87
CA THR A 25 8.08 7.21 3.62
C THR A 25 7.68 5.87 3.04
N ILE A 26 6.58 5.83 2.30
CA ILE A 26 6.13 4.63 1.61
C ILE A 26 7.05 4.38 0.41
N ASP A 27 7.63 3.19 0.36
CA ASP A 27 8.37 2.67 -0.78
C ASP A 27 7.50 1.58 -1.45
N PRO A 28 6.99 1.81 -2.67
CA PRO A 28 6.13 0.84 -3.36
C PRO A 28 6.76 -0.54 -3.52
N ASP A 29 8.08 -0.61 -3.68
CA ASP A 29 8.80 -1.87 -3.81
C ASP A 29 8.83 -2.68 -2.51
N GLN A 30 8.68 -2.01 -1.37
CA GLN A 30 8.66 -2.62 -0.04
C GLN A 30 7.26 -2.80 0.54
N ALA A 31 6.25 -2.18 -0.07
CA ALA A 31 4.92 -2.06 0.51
C ALA A 31 3.97 -3.20 0.14
N VAL A 32 3.02 -3.43 1.04
CA VAL A 32 1.78 -4.20 0.83
C VAL A 32 0.63 -3.33 1.32
N LEU A 33 -0.47 -3.26 0.58
CA LEU A 33 -1.70 -2.61 1.02
C LEU A 33 -2.63 -3.60 1.71
N LEU A 34 -3.00 -3.33 2.94
CA LEU A 34 -4.01 -4.06 3.70
C LEU A 34 -5.32 -3.28 3.76
N ILE A 35 -6.40 -3.86 3.25
CA ILE A 35 -7.78 -3.40 3.42
C ILE A 35 -8.41 -4.27 4.50
N HIS A 36 -8.55 -3.68 5.70
CA HIS A 36 -8.88 -4.41 6.91
C HIS A 36 -10.38 -4.44 7.18
N ASP A 37 -10.99 -5.63 7.16
CA ASP A 37 -12.36 -5.95 7.60
C ASP A 37 -13.49 -5.07 7.01
N MET A 38 -13.36 -4.64 5.75
CA MET A 38 -14.37 -3.83 5.07
C MET A 38 -15.56 -4.68 4.59
N GLN A 39 -16.10 -5.52 5.51
CA GLN A 39 -17.27 -6.37 5.26
C GLN A 39 -18.57 -5.63 5.55
N GLU A 40 -19.62 -5.91 4.78
CA GLU A 40 -20.97 -5.33 4.97
C GLU A 40 -21.44 -5.48 6.41
N TYR A 41 -21.18 -6.62 7.05
CA TYR A 41 -21.52 -6.85 8.45
C TYR A 41 -21.01 -5.74 9.35
N PHE A 42 -19.76 -5.34 9.23
CA PHE A 42 -19.14 -4.31 10.09
C PHE A 42 -19.53 -2.91 9.64
N VAL A 43 -19.58 -2.67 8.34
CA VAL A 43 -19.91 -1.37 7.75
C VAL A 43 -21.36 -0.97 8.07
N ASN A 44 -22.30 -1.92 8.13
CA ASN A 44 -23.70 -1.69 8.45
C ASN A 44 -23.98 -1.26 9.90
N TYR A 45 -22.95 -1.24 10.77
CA TYR A 45 -23.10 -0.61 12.10
C TYR A 45 -22.97 0.91 12.05
N TYR A 46 -22.34 1.46 11.03
CA TYR A 46 -22.29 2.91 10.82
C TYR A 46 -23.63 3.47 10.37
N GLN A 47 -23.83 4.77 10.58
CA GLN A 47 -24.96 5.49 10.01
C GLN A 47 -24.84 5.45 8.47
N PRO A 48 -25.87 4.97 7.76
CA PRO A 48 -25.84 4.91 6.31
C PRO A 48 -25.62 6.29 5.66
N ASP A 49 -25.01 6.29 4.49
CA ASP A 49 -24.83 7.47 3.62
C ASP A 49 -24.20 8.69 4.32
N SER A 50 -23.35 8.44 5.32
CA SER A 50 -22.71 9.51 6.10
C SER A 50 -21.22 9.25 6.32
N SER A 51 -20.47 10.34 6.60
CA SER A 51 -19.11 10.26 7.10
C SER A 51 -19.10 9.53 8.46
N PRO A 52 -18.08 8.75 8.79
CA PRO A 52 -16.83 8.55 8.05
C PRO A 52 -16.90 7.46 6.96
N VAL A 53 -17.93 6.60 6.97
CA VAL A 53 -17.90 5.35 6.18
C VAL A 53 -17.94 5.60 4.68
N VAL A 54 -18.73 6.57 4.22
CA VAL A 54 -18.79 6.92 2.78
C VAL A 54 -17.44 7.46 2.31
N ASP A 55 -16.82 8.31 3.13
CA ASP A 55 -15.54 8.94 2.79
C ASP A 55 -14.42 7.91 2.75
N ILE A 56 -14.31 7.04 3.77
CA ILE A 56 -13.24 6.04 3.78
C ILE A 56 -13.36 5.02 2.64
N ILE A 57 -14.58 4.65 2.23
CA ILE A 57 -14.78 3.78 1.06
C ILE A 57 -14.17 4.44 -0.18
N GLN A 58 -14.48 5.71 -0.45
CA GLN A 58 -13.91 6.46 -1.58
C GLN A 58 -12.39 6.59 -1.47
N HIS A 59 -11.88 6.85 -0.27
CA HIS A 59 -10.45 6.98 -0.02
C HIS A 59 -9.71 5.65 -0.24
N ILE A 60 -10.28 4.54 0.23
CA ILE A 60 -9.72 3.19 0.01
C ILE A 60 -9.74 2.82 -1.48
N GLN A 61 -10.79 3.18 -2.23
CA GLN A 61 -10.82 2.99 -3.69
C GLN A 61 -9.65 3.71 -4.38
N ARG A 62 -9.42 4.99 -4.04
CA ARG A 62 -8.29 5.77 -4.59
C ARG A 62 -6.95 5.15 -4.22
N LEU A 63 -6.80 4.74 -2.95
CA LEU A 63 -5.59 4.10 -2.45
C LEU A 63 -5.33 2.75 -3.15
N LYS A 64 -6.36 1.90 -3.28
CA LYS A 64 -6.31 0.62 -4.01
C LYS A 64 -5.88 0.82 -5.47
N ALA A 65 -6.51 1.77 -6.16
CA ALA A 65 -6.16 2.06 -7.55
C ALA A 65 -4.70 2.50 -7.73
N ALA A 66 -4.19 3.34 -6.81
CA ALA A 66 -2.79 3.77 -6.83
C ALA A 66 -1.84 2.60 -6.50
N ALA A 67 -2.18 1.78 -5.51
CA ALA A 67 -1.40 0.60 -5.13
C ALA A 67 -1.29 -0.39 -6.32
N LYS A 68 -2.40 -0.72 -6.96
CA LYS A 68 -2.41 -1.61 -8.14
C LYS A 68 -1.58 -1.05 -9.29
N LYS A 69 -1.70 0.25 -9.57
CA LYS A 69 -0.89 0.90 -10.61
C LYS A 69 0.61 0.86 -10.30
N ALA A 70 0.98 0.93 -9.03
CA ALA A 70 2.37 0.85 -8.57
C ALA A 70 2.87 -0.59 -8.33
N GLY A 71 2.08 -1.62 -8.65
CA GLY A 71 2.45 -3.03 -8.43
C GLY A 71 2.49 -3.44 -6.95
N ILE A 72 1.91 -2.66 -6.06
CA ILE A 72 1.80 -2.98 -4.63
C ILE A 72 0.73 -4.08 -4.46
N PRO A 73 1.04 -5.23 -3.87
CA PRO A 73 0.06 -6.27 -3.59
C PRO A 73 -1.06 -5.75 -2.68
N VAL A 74 -2.31 -6.06 -3.03
CA VAL A 74 -3.49 -5.69 -2.26
C VAL A 74 -4.01 -6.92 -1.52
N ILE A 75 -4.12 -6.83 -0.20
CA ILE A 75 -4.58 -7.89 0.69
C ILE A 75 -5.81 -7.42 1.45
N TYR A 76 -6.82 -8.25 1.46
CA TYR A 76 -8.03 -8.08 2.28
C TYR A 76 -8.01 -9.01 3.46
N THR A 77 -8.56 -8.55 4.58
CA THR A 77 -8.95 -9.45 5.66
C THR A 77 -10.46 -9.47 5.82
N ALA A 78 -10.99 -10.67 6.07
CA ALA A 78 -12.40 -10.86 6.32
C ALA A 78 -12.61 -11.95 7.40
N GLN A 79 -13.50 -11.69 8.34
CA GLN A 79 -13.88 -12.70 9.33
C GLN A 79 -14.87 -13.68 8.69
N PRO A 80 -14.73 -14.99 8.94
CA PRO A 80 -15.67 -15.97 8.43
C PRO A 80 -16.97 -15.92 9.23
N ALA A 81 -18.08 -16.24 8.55
CA ALA A 81 -19.36 -16.47 9.22
C ALA A 81 -19.36 -17.78 10.00
N ASN A 82 -20.32 -17.92 10.92
CA ASN A 82 -20.60 -19.15 11.66
C ASN A 82 -19.37 -19.80 12.31
N GLN A 83 -18.52 -18.97 12.93
CA GLN A 83 -17.28 -19.42 13.57
C GLN A 83 -17.59 -20.47 14.66
N HIS A 84 -16.84 -21.56 14.66
CA HIS A 84 -16.93 -22.51 15.77
C HIS A 84 -16.47 -21.84 17.08
N PRO A 85 -17.11 -22.09 18.24
CA PRO A 85 -16.74 -21.43 19.50
C PRO A 85 -15.25 -21.55 19.87
N THR A 86 -14.60 -22.67 19.57
CA THR A 86 -13.17 -22.88 19.82
C THR A 86 -12.27 -21.99 18.95
N ASP A 87 -12.71 -21.67 17.72
CA ASP A 87 -11.96 -20.81 16.82
C ASP A 87 -12.14 -19.34 17.18
N ARG A 88 -13.37 -18.97 17.53
CA ARG A 88 -13.69 -17.62 17.98
C ARG A 88 -13.11 -17.31 19.35
N ALA A 89 -13.08 -18.31 20.25
CA ALA A 89 -12.46 -18.23 21.58
C ALA A 89 -12.87 -16.96 22.36
N LEU A 90 -11.90 -16.21 22.94
CA LEU A 90 -12.15 -15.03 23.79
C LEU A 90 -12.92 -13.90 23.08
N LEU A 91 -12.96 -13.86 21.75
CA LEU A 91 -13.79 -12.88 21.04
C LEU A 91 -15.27 -13.04 21.35
N THR A 92 -15.70 -14.25 21.74
CA THR A 92 -17.08 -14.55 22.14
C THR A 92 -17.50 -13.75 23.39
N ASP A 93 -16.58 -13.56 24.34
CA ASP A 93 -16.87 -12.87 25.61
C ASP A 93 -17.14 -11.36 25.40
N PHE A 94 -16.46 -10.77 24.42
CA PHE A 94 -16.60 -9.33 24.07
C PHE A 94 -17.70 -9.07 23.03
N TRP A 95 -17.78 -9.93 21.98
CA TRP A 95 -18.51 -9.61 20.76
C TRP A 95 -19.60 -10.67 20.43
N GLY A 96 -19.83 -11.63 21.33
CA GLY A 96 -20.79 -12.71 21.08
C GLY A 96 -20.34 -13.68 19.96
N PRO A 97 -21.27 -14.42 19.38
CA PRO A 97 -20.97 -15.51 18.42
C PRO A 97 -20.35 -15.02 17.09
N GLY A 98 -20.38 -13.72 16.82
CA GLY A 98 -19.83 -13.15 15.59
C GLY A 98 -20.81 -13.12 14.44
N LEU A 99 -20.26 -13.15 13.22
CA LEU A 99 -21.04 -13.07 11.98
C LEU A 99 -21.89 -14.34 11.81
N ASN A 100 -23.16 -14.14 11.45
CA ASN A 100 -24.10 -15.21 11.14
C ASN A 100 -24.39 -15.17 9.63
N GLY A 101 -24.64 -16.31 9.03
CA GLY A 101 -24.96 -16.48 7.61
C GLY A 101 -23.87 -17.23 6.86
N ASP A 102 -24.15 -17.58 5.62
CA ASP A 102 -23.26 -18.41 4.82
C ASP A 102 -22.14 -17.57 4.17
N HIS A 103 -22.37 -16.27 3.97
CA HIS A 103 -21.43 -15.35 3.35
C HIS A 103 -21.62 -13.93 3.85
N VAL A 104 -20.51 -13.27 4.19
CA VAL A 104 -20.51 -11.84 4.52
C VAL A 104 -19.47 -11.15 3.63
N PRO A 105 -19.90 -10.62 2.48
CA PRO A 105 -18.99 -10.07 1.49
C PRO A 105 -18.30 -8.79 1.99
N ILE A 106 -17.16 -8.47 1.37
CA ILE A 106 -16.62 -7.12 1.36
C ILE A 106 -17.64 -6.21 0.67
N VAL A 107 -17.78 -4.97 1.14
CA VAL A 107 -18.70 -3.99 0.53
C VAL A 107 -18.45 -3.89 -0.99
N GLU A 108 -19.52 -3.84 -1.78
CA GLU A 108 -19.48 -3.92 -3.25
C GLU A 108 -18.45 -2.94 -3.86
N ALA A 109 -18.44 -1.71 -3.35
CA ALA A 109 -17.55 -0.66 -3.82
C ALA A 109 -16.04 -0.95 -3.63
N LEU A 110 -15.68 -1.94 -2.80
CA LEU A 110 -14.31 -2.38 -2.53
C LEU A 110 -14.10 -3.85 -2.87
N SER A 111 -14.98 -4.46 -3.65
CA SER A 111 -14.87 -5.88 -4.01
C SER A 111 -13.47 -6.24 -4.46
N PRO A 112 -12.92 -7.37 -3.99
CA PRO A 112 -11.65 -7.88 -4.50
C PRO A 112 -11.71 -8.11 -6.01
N GLU A 113 -10.60 -7.83 -6.69
CA GLU A 113 -10.43 -8.01 -8.13
C GLU A 113 -9.38 -9.09 -8.41
N GLU A 114 -9.23 -9.46 -9.67
CA GLU A 114 -8.19 -10.41 -10.08
C GLU A 114 -6.80 -9.93 -9.61
N GLY A 115 -6.07 -10.82 -8.96
CA GLY A 115 -4.76 -10.55 -8.36
C GLY A 115 -4.81 -10.04 -6.92
N ASP A 116 -5.96 -9.65 -6.39
CA ASP A 116 -6.12 -9.31 -4.97
C ASP A 116 -6.13 -10.60 -4.12
N ILE A 117 -5.66 -10.48 -2.88
CA ILE A 117 -5.52 -11.63 -1.97
C ILE A 117 -6.51 -11.46 -0.81
N GLU A 118 -7.26 -12.51 -0.48
CA GLU A 118 -8.16 -12.52 0.66
C GLU A 118 -7.66 -13.47 1.74
N TYR A 119 -7.50 -12.97 2.97
CA TYR A 119 -7.15 -13.77 4.15
C TYR A 119 -8.30 -13.84 5.15
N VAL A 120 -8.60 -15.06 5.59
CA VAL A 120 -9.54 -15.29 6.69
C VAL A 120 -8.92 -14.82 8.00
N LYS A 121 -9.59 -13.89 8.66
CA LYS A 121 -9.11 -13.26 9.89
C LYS A 121 -9.80 -13.84 11.13
N TRP A 122 -8.99 -14.24 12.11
CA TRP A 122 -9.45 -14.92 13.33
C TRP A 122 -9.25 -14.10 14.60
N ARG A 123 -8.48 -13.01 14.55
CA ARG A 123 -8.13 -12.19 15.72
C ARG A 123 -8.14 -10.71 15.31
N TYR A 124 -7.92 -9.79 16.24
CA TYR A 124 -7.85 -8.37 15.94
C TYR A 124 -6.77 -8.06 14.94
N SER A 125 -5.56 -8.55 15.21
CA SER A 125 -4.44 -8.34 14.28
C SER A 125 -4.55 -9.23 13.06
N ALA A 126 -4.26 -8.63 11.89
CA ALA A 126 -4.17 -9.32 10.61
C ALA A 126 -3.01 -10.32 10.53
N PHE A 127 -2.02 -10.25 11.44
CA PHE A 127 -0.91 -11.21 11.52
C PHE A 127 -1.24 -12.48 12.30
N LYS A 128 -2.33 -12.50 13.07
CA LYS A 128 -2.65 -13.64 13.94
C LYS A 128 -3.51 -14.69 13.23
N LYS A 129 -2.95 -15.88 13.06
CA LYS A 129 -3.59 -17.01 12.38
C LYS A 129 -3.94 -16.73 10.91
N THR A 130 -3.10 -15.94 10.23
CA THR A 130 -3.16 -15.67 8.80
C THR A 130 -1.77 -15.86 8.20
N PRO A 131 -1.64 -16.06 6.89
CA PRO A 131 -0.33 -16.18 6.23
C PRO A 131 0.30 -14.82 5.86
N LEU A 132 -0.19 -13.67 6.42
CA LEU A 132 0.28 -12.35 6.03
C LEU A 132 1.79 -12.15 6.21
N LEU A 133 2.34 -12.59 7.36
CA LEU A 133 3.76 -12.45 7.64
C LEU A 133 4.63 -13.29 6.68
N GLU A 134 4.21 -14.53 6.44
CA GLU A 134 4.88 -15.44 5.52
C GLU A 134 4.85 -14.90 4.10
N PHE A 135 3.72 -14.35 3.67
CA PHE A 135 3.59 -13.68 2.38
C PHE A 135 4.56 -12.51 2.25
N MET A 136 4.54 -11.58 3.21
CA MET A 136 5.41 -10.41 3.18
C MET A 136 6.90 -10.80 3.12
N ARG A 137 7.31 -11.77 3.92
CA ARG A 137 8.69 -12.29 3.92
C ARG A 137 9.06 -12.95 2.59
N ALA A 138 8.19 -13.78 2.04
CA ALA A 138 8.42 -14.46 0.77
C ALA A 138 8.55 -13.48 -0.41
N GLN A 139 7.87 -12.33 -0.34
CA GLN A 139 7.92 -11.27 -1.34
C GLN A 139 8.98 -10.19 -1.03
N GLY A 140 9.76 -10.35 0.04
CA GLY A 140 10.75 -9.36 0.47
C GLY A 140 10.14 -8.01 0.90
N LYS A 141 8.87 -7.99 1.33
CA LYS A 141 8.14 -6.77 1.71
C LYS A 141 8.33 -6.46 3.19
N SER A 142 8.65 -5.21 3.50
CA SER A 142 8.94 -4.71 4.85
C SER A 142 8.04 -3.55 5.29
N GLN A 143 7.08 -3.14 4.45
CA GLN A 143 6.15 -2.04 4.74
C GLN A 143 4.71 -2.50 4.60
N LEU A 144 3.83 -2.05 5.52
CA LEU A 144 2.41 -2.37 5.49
C LEU A 144 1.59 -1.07 5.52
N ILE A 145 0.92 -0.76 4.42
CA ILE A 145 -0.06 0.33 4.33
C ILE A 145 -1.39 -0.22 4.83
N ILE A 146 -2.00 0.44 5.81
CA ILE A 146 -3.18 -0.06 6.52
C ILE A 146 -4.35 0.90 6.35
N SER A 147 -5.47 0.36 5.88
CA SER A 147 -6.77 1.04 5.75
C SER A 147 -7.91 0.16 6.25
N GLY A 148 -9.11 0.71 6.44
CA GLY A 148 -10.31 -0.04 6.84
C GLY A 148 -10.77 0.20 8.29
N ILE A 149 -11.32 -0.81 8.96
CA ILE A 149 -12.00 -0.71 10.28
C ILE A 149 -11.63 -1.87 11.22
N TYR A 150 -11.77 -1.71 12.55
CA TYR A 150 -11.97 -0.47 13.32
C TYR A 150 -10.62 0.02 13.86
N GLY A 151 -10.45 1.35 13.92
CA GLY A 151 -9.18 2.00 14.28
C GLY A 151 -8.56 1.45 15.56
N HIS A 152 -9.23 1.63 16.71
CA HIS A 152 -8.69 1.26 18.03
C HIS A 152 -8.65 -0.26 18.29
N ILE A 153 -9.21 -1.09 17.41
CA ILE A 153 -9.24 -2.56 17.57
C ILE A 153 -8.30 -3.24 16.60
N GLY A 154 -8.78 -3.50 15.37
CA GLY A 154 -8.05 -4.29 14.39
C GLY A 154 -6.88 -3.55 13.77
N ILE A 155 -7.07 -2.28 13.42
CA ILE A 155 -6.02 -1.43 12.85
C ILE A 155 -4.87 -1.27 13.85
N LEU A 156 -5.16 -0.83 15.09
CA LEU A 156 -4.15 -0.63 16.11
C LEU A 156 -3.41 -1.94 16.47
N SER A 157 -4.15 -3.04 16.63
CA SER A 157 -3.55 -4.35 16.92
C SER A 157 -2.63 -4.84 15.79
N THR A 158 -3.02 -4.62 14.54
CA THR A 158 -2.22 -4.96 13.36
C THR A 158 -0.97 -4.09 13.28
N THR A 159 -1.11 -2.79 13.54
CA THR A 159 0.01 -1.83 13.57
C THR A 159 1.05 -2.19 14.63
N LEU A 160 0.60 -2.56 15.84
CA LEU A 160 1.48 -2.99 16.93
C LEU A 160 2.23 -4.30 16.60
N ASP A 161 1.52 -5.27 16.05
CA ASP A 161 2.16 -6.53 15.63
C ASP A 161 3.15 -6.30 14.48
N ALA A 162 2.82 -5.45 13.48
CA ALA A 162 3.74 -5.08 12.41
C ALA A 162 5.04 -4.50 12.97
N PHE A 163 4.93 -3.52 13.86
CA PHE A 163 6.08 -2.89 14.53
C PHE A 163 6.95 -3.91 15.28
N MET A 164 6.32 -4.84 16.03
CA MET A 164 7.04 -5.88 16.77
C MET A 164 7.64 -6.98 15.87
N LEU A 165 7.27 -7.01 14.59
CA LEU A 165 7.79 -7.93 13.59
C LEU A 165 8.80 -7.26 12.65
N ASP A 166 9.26 -6.04 12.98
CA ASP A 166 10.17 -5.20 12.20
C ASP A 166 9.61 -4.82 10.81
N ILE A 167 8.28 -4.75 10.69
CA ILE A 167 7.56 -4.25 9.51
C ILE A 167 7.14 -2.81 9.80
N GLN A 168 7.44 -1.88 8.90
CA GLN A 168 7.04 -0.48 9.03
C GLN A 168 5.55 -0.28 8.70
N PRO A 169 4.67 0.01 9.68
CA PRO A 169 3.26 0.24 9.38
C PRO A 169 2.99 1.71 9.06
N PHE A 170 2.19 1.92 8.03
CA PHE A 170 1.66 3.22 7.60
C PHE A 170 0.14 3.18 7.70
N VAL A 171 -0.44 3.88 8.66
CA VAL A 171 -1.90 4.00 8.79
C VAL A 171 -2.36 5.21 8.00
N ILE A 172 -3.26 5.00 7.02
CA ILE A 172 -3.84 6.09 6.25
C ILE A 172 -5.03 6.63 7.03
N GLY A 173 -4.78 7.73 7.74
CA GLY A 173 -5.67 8.20 8.81
C GLY A 173 -7.05 8.64 8.35
N ASP A 174 -7.21 9.07 7.13
CA ASP A 174 -8.49 9.39 6.49
C ASP A 174 -9.03 8.26 5.57
N ALA A 175 -8.39 7.09 5.62
CA ALA A 175 -8.88 5.85 5.03
C ALA A 175 -9.16 4.77 6.09
N ILE A 176 -9.26 5.16 7.37
CA ILE A 176 -9.75 4.30 8.47
C ILE A 176 -10.97 4.94 9.13
N ALA A 177 -11.74 4.14 9.86
CA ALA A 177 -12.81 4.64 10.72
C ALA A 177 -12.90 3.85 12.03
N ASP A 178 -13.63 4.40 13.00
CA ASP A 178 -13.75 3.85 14.34
C ASP A 178 -15.17 3.99 14.89
N PHE A 179 -15.41 3.54 16.13
CA PHE A 179 -16.70 3.66 16.80
C PHE A 179 -17.06 5.11 17.11
N THR A 180 -16.07 5.90 17.45
CA THR A 180 -16.21 7.33 17.71
C THR A 180 -15.07 8.11 17.06
N ARG A 181 -15.31 9.40 16.84
CA ARG A 181 -14.25 10.30 16.37
C ARG A 181 -13.09 10.39 17.38
N GLU A 182 -13.40 10.31 18.67
CA GLU A 182 -12.39 10.34 19.73
C GLU A 182 -11.48 9.11 19.68
N ASP A 183 -12.04 7.91 19.50
CA ASP A 183 -11.26 6.68 19.34
C ASP A 183 -10.42 6.72 18.07
N HIS A 184 -10.97 7.27 16.97
CA HIS A 184 -10.24 7.49 15.73
C HIS A 184 -9.00 8.35 15.96
N LEU A 185 -9.16 9.56 16.51
CA LEU A 185 -8.04 10.48 16.78
C LEU A 185 -7.03 9.90 17.78
N ARG A 186 -7.50 9.19 18.82
CA ARG A 186 -6.61 8.48 19.75
C ARG A 186 -5.78 7.43 19.06
N THR A 187 -6.37 6.69 18.14
CA THR A 187 -5.64 5.67 17.34
C THR A 187 -4.53 6.34 16.54
N LEU A 188 -4.82 7.41 15.81
CA LEU A 188 -3.82 8.14 15.05
C LEU A 188 -2.68 8.65 15.95
N GLN A 189 -3.03 9.29 17.08
CA GLN A 189 -2.05 9.79 18.03
C GLN A 189 -1.17 8.68 18.62
N TYR A 190 -1.76 7.52 18.92
CA TYR A 190 -1.02 6.38 19.45
C TYR A 190 -0.04 5.83 18.40
N VAL A 191 -0.52 5.59 17.19
CA VAL A 191 0.29 5.07 16.10
C VAL A 191 1.49 5.98 15.82
N ALA A 192 1.25 7.27 15.55
CA ALA A 192 2.30 8.23 15.22
C ALA A 192 3.38 8.36 16.30
N SER A 193 2.99 8.19 17.57
CA SER A 193 3.90 8.37 18.70
C SER A 193 4.59 7.10 19.18
N ARG A 194 4.15 5.89 18.77
CA ARG A 194 4.61 4.62 19.38
C ARG A 194 4.96 3.49 18.42
N SER A 195 4.24 3.34 17.30
CA SER A 195 4.31 2.08 16.56
C SER A 195 4.30 2.20 15.04
N GLY A 196 4.11 3.39 14.48
CA GLY A 196 4.02 3.54 13.02
C GLY A 196 4.06 4.97 12.54
N SER A 197 3.78 5.15 11.28
CA SER A 197 3.58 6.45 10.64
C SER A 197 2.10 6.61 10.27
N VAL A 198 1.54 7.77 10.55
CA VAL A 198 0.20 8.15 10.12
C VAL A 198 0.34 9.09 8.92
N LYS A 199 -0.34 8.77 7.84
CA LYS A 199 -0.35 9.57 6.60
C LYS A 199 -1.78 10.00 6.28
N ARG A 200 -1.93 11.17 5.65
CA ARG A 200 -3.15 11.49 4.92
C ARG A 200 -3.14 10.73 3.59
N LEU A 201 -4.31 10.51 3.04
CA LEU A 201 -4.44 9.83 1.75
C LEU A 201 -3.59 10.51 0.66
N ASP A 202 -3.66 11.83 0.56
CA ASP A 202 -2.93 12.56 -0.49
C ASP A 202 -1.42 12.41 -0.33
N GLU A 203 -0.88 12.48 0.89
CA GLU A 203 0.53 12.21 1.17
C GLU A 203 0.94 10.78 0.77
N ALA A 204 0.11 9.79 1.12
CA ALA A 204 0.36 8.41 0.75
C ALA A 204 0.31 8.20 -0.78
N LEU A 205 -0.65 8.84 -1.46
CA LEU A 205 -0.75 8.78 -2.92
C LEU A 205 0.44 9.43 -3.60
N ASP A 206 0.95 10.55 -3.07
CA ASP A 206 2.13 11.21 -3.61
C ASP A 206 3.39 10.35 -3.39
N GLU A 207 3.57 9.75 -2.21
CA GLU A 207 4.67 8.82 -1.94
C GLU A 207 4.61 7.56 -2.80
N ILE A 208 3.42 6.99 -3.02
CA ILE A 208 3.21 5.82 -3.91
C ILE A 208 3.50 6.18 -5.37
N ARG A 209 3.17 7.39 -5.79
CA ARG A 209 3.41 7.88 -7.16
C ARG A 209 4.83 8.38 -7.36
N SER A 210 5.44 8.95 -6.32
CA SER A 210 6.83 9.38 -6.34
C SER A 210 7.71 8.14 -6.28
N GLN A 211 7.76 7.42 -7.39
CA GLN A 211 8.77 6.39 -7.60
C GLN A 211 10.12 7.06 -7.38
N LYS A 212 11.05 6.40 -6.69
CA LYS A 212 12.43 6.88 -6.61
C LYS A 212 12.86 7.18 -8.03
N PRO A 213 13.31 8.40 -8.33
CA PRO A 213 13.81 8.68 -9.66
C PRO A 213 14.86 7.63 -9.99
N LEU A 214 14.76 7.05 -11.16
CA LEU A 214 15.70 6.06 -11.64
C LEU A 214 17.11 6.59 -11.42
N THR A 215 18.01 5.80 -10.88
CA THR A 215 19.43 6.16 -10.72
C THR A 215 20.26 5.47 -11.78
N LEU A 216 21.46 5.98 -12.03
CA LEU A 216 22.39 5.34 -12.97
C LEU A 216 22.70 3.89 -12.54
N GLU A 217 22.85 3.65 -11.23
CA GLU A 217 23.06 2.31 -10.68
C GLU A 217 21.87 1.39 -10.95
N GLN A 218 20.64 1.92 -10.84
CA GLN A 218 19.43 1.14 -11.12
C GLN A 218 19.33 0.78 -12.59
N ILE A 219 19.65 1.72 -13.50
CA ILE A 219 19.70 1.47 -14.96
C ILE A 219 20.73 0.38 -15.28
N GLN A 220 21.92 0.48 -14.69
CA GLN A 220 22.99 -0.50 -14.85
C GLN A 220 22.55 -1.89 -14.37
N GLN A 221 21.90 -1.97 -13.21
CA GLN A 221 21.33 -3.21 -12.66
C GLN A 221 20.26 -3.81 -13.59
N ASP A 222 19.39 -2.96 -14.14
CA ASP A 222 18.28 -3.39 -15.00
C ASP A 222 18.81 -3.93 -16.35
N VAL A 223 19.80 -3.26 -16.93
CA VAL A 223 20.48 -3.71 -18.15
C VAL A 223 21.23 -5.02 -17.90
N ALA A 224 22.00 -5.11 -16.81
CA ALA A 224 22.70 -6.35 -16.42
C ALA A 224 21.74 -7.53 -16.27
N THR A 225 20.60 -7.30 -15.61
CA THR A 225 19.54 -8.30 -15.44
C THR A 225 18.97 -8.75 -16.79
N SER A 226 18.73 -7.80 -17.71
CA SER A 226 18.23 -8.09 -19.05
C SER A 226 19.23 -8.89 -19.90
N LEU A 227 20.53 -8.66 -19.67
CA LEU A 227 21.63 -9.38 -20.35
C LEU A 227 21.96 -10.72 -19.67
N GLY A 228 21.56 -10.92 -18.41
CA GLY A 228 21.89 -12.11 -17.61
C GLY A 228 23.33 -12.13 -17.10
N ILE A 229 23.92 -10.94 -16.85
CA ILE A 229 25.28 -10.73 -16.33
C ILE A 229 25.26 -9.95 -15.01
N GLN A 230 26.42 -9.77 -14.37
CA GLN A 230 26.50 -8.96 -13.14
C GLN A 230 26.55 -7.46 -13.47
N PRO A 231 26.06 -6.57 -12.59
CA PRO A 231 26.05 -5.12 -12.85
C PRO A 231 27.43 -4.53 -13.09
N ASP A 232 28.46 -5.02 -12.42
CA ASP A 232 29.85 -4.59 -12.55
C ASP A 232 30.52 -5.04 -13.87
N GLU A 233 29.86 -5.96 -14.60
CA GLU A 233 30.28 -6.37 -15.96
C GLU A 233 29.73 -5.44 -17.07
N VAL A 234 28.81 -4.52 -16.71
CA VAL A 234 28.26 -3.54 -17.66
C VAL A 234 29.04 -2.24 -17.54
N ASP A 235 29.91 -1.99 -18.50
CA ASP A 235 30.64 -0.73 -18.59
C ASP A 235 29.69 0.42 -18.97
N LEU A 236 29.81 1.55 -18.27
CA LEU A 236 28.92 2.70 -18.48
C LEU A 236 29.12 3.40 -19.82
N ASP A 237 30.28 3.26 -20.41
CA ASP A 237 30.70 3.96 -21.63
C ASP A 237 30.78 3.02 -22.86
N GLU A 238 30.57 1.70 -22.68
CA GLU A 238 30.54 0.73 -23.76
C GLU A 238 29.20 0.78 -24.51
N ASP A 239 29.26 0.53 -25.82
CA ASP A 239 28.05 0.45 -26.64
C ASP A 239 27.25 -0.81 -26.28
N LEU A 240 26.04 -0.60 -25.80
CA LEU A 240 25.14 -1.61 -25.28
C LEU A 240 24.73 -2.66 -26.33
N MET A 241 24.74 -2.30 -27.61
CA MET A 241 24.46 -3.24 -28.69
C MET A 241 25.60 -4.27 -28.84
N PHE A 242 26.86 -3.88 -28.58
CA PHE A 242 27.99 -4.81 -28.61
C PHE A 242 27.98 -5.78 -27.43
N VAL A 243 27.46 -5.40 -26.28
CA VAL A 243 27.32 -6.30 -25.14
C VAL A 243 26.04 -7.17 -25.20
N GLY A 244 25.27 -7.05 -26.29
CA GLY A 244 24.14 -7.94 -26.59
C GLY A 244 22.76 -7.41 -26.20
N LEU A 245 22.62 -6.10 -25.93
CA LEU A 245 21.32 -5.47 -25.74
C LEU A 245 20.67 -5.23 -27.12
N ASP A 246 19.62 -5.99 -27.43
CA ASP A 246 18.84 -5.79 -28.65
C ASP A 246 17.66 -4.84 -28.43
N SER A 247 17.02 -4.42 -29.53
CA SER A 247 15.89 -3.51 -29.52
C SER A 247 14.70 -4.04 -28.72
N MET A 248 14.50 -5.35 -28.64
CA MET A 248 13.39 -5.93 -27.88
C MET A 248 13.64 -5.80 -26.38
N ARG A 249 14.85 -6.05 -25.93
CA ARG A 249 15.26 -5.85 -24.51
C ARG A 249 15.20 -4.38 -24.12
N ALA A 250 15.67 -3.49 -25.00
CA ALA A 250 15.57 -2.06 -24.78
C ALA A 250 14.12 -1.59 -24.64
N MET A 251 13.17 -2.09 -25.46
CA MET A 251 11.74 -1.78 -25.34
C MET A 251 11.16 -2.26 -24.00
N VAL A 252 11.55 -3.44 -23.52
CA VAL A 252 11.11 -3.96 -22.21
C VAL A 252 11.62 -3.07 -21.08
N LEU A 253 12.85 -2.58 -21.16
CA LEU A 253 13.42 -1.64 -20.18
C LEU A 253 12.69 -0.29 -20.20
N VAL A 254 12.42 0.27 -21.38
CA VAL A 254 11.62 1.50 -21.53
C VAL A 254 10.26 1.35 -20.90
N GLU A 255 9.55 0.26 -21.21
CA GLU A 255 8.22 0.00 -20.61
C GLU A 255 8.28 -0.12 -19.08
N LYS A 256 9.30 -0.82 -18.57
CA LYS A 256 9.56 -0.89 -17.12
C LYS A 256 9.77 0.49 -16.53
N TRP A 257 10.57 1.35 -17.14
CA TRP A 257 10.86 2.70 -16.66
C TRP A 257 9.69 3.66 -16.82
N HIS A 258 8.85 3.50 -17.85
CA HIS A 258 7.57 4.21 -17.95
C HIS A 258 6.62 3.85 -16.80
N GLN A 259 6.56 2.56 -16.43
CA GLN A 259 5.78 2.11 -15.27
C GLN A 259 6.34 2.69 -13.96
N GLN A 260 7.62 3.05 -13.95
CA GLN A 260 8.31 3.76 -12.86
C GLN A 260 8.20 5.29 -12.96
N GLY A 261 7.42 5.85 -13.88
CA GLY A 261 7.16 7.27 -14.02
C GLY A 261 8.19 8.04 -14.84
N GLU A 262 9.16 7.37 -15.45
CA GLU A 262 10.10 8.03 -16.35
C GLU A 262 9.48 8.27 -17.73
N ASN A 263 9.64 9.48 -18.25
CA ASN A 263 9.10 9.86 -19.56
C ASN A 263 10.20 9.85 -20.64
N ILE A 264 10.80 8.70 -20.84
CA ILE A 264 11.84 8.49 -21.86
C ILE A 264 11.30 7.62 -22.98
N SER A 265 11.37 8.07 -24.23
CA SER A 265 10.92 7.28 -25.38
C SER A 265 11.97 6.29 -25.83
N PHE A 266 11.52 5.18 -26.42
CA PHE A 266 12.41 4.22 -27.06
C PHE A 266 13.31 4.87 -28.13
N GLY A 267 12.77 5.85 -28.90
CA GLY A 267 13.55 6.59 -29.91
C GLY A 267 14.73 7.34 -29.31
N GLN A 268 14.50 8.06 -28.20
CA GLN A 268 15.58 8.80 -27.51
C GLN A 268 16.68 7.88 -27.00
N LEU A 269 16.33 6.70 -26.46
CA LEU A 269 17.36 5.73 -26.03
C LEU A 269 18.14 5.13 -27.18
N MET A 270 17.50 4.90 -28.33
CA MET A 270 18.17 4.32 -29.50
C MET A 270 19.08 5.32 -30.24
N GLU A 271 19.00 6.62 -29.95
CA GLU A 271 19.94 7.63 -30.40
C GLU A 271 21.25 7.67 -29.56
N ALA A 272 21.23 7.00 -28.41
CA ALA A 272 22.34 6.91 -27.46
C ALA A 272 22.88 5.47 -27.43
N ALA A 273 24.21 5.34 -27.42
CA ALA A 273 24.84 4.02 -27.52
C ALA A 273 25.18 3.40 -26.17
N SER A 274 25.46 4.22 -25.15
CA SER A 274 25.98 3.78 -23.85
C SER A 274 25.01 4.07 -22.68
N LEU A 275 25.24 3.38 -21.55
CA LEU A 275 24.47 3.62 -20.32
C LEU A 275 24.57 5.07 -19.83
N ARG A 276 25.75 5.67 -19.96
CA ARG A 276 25.98 7.08 -19.57
C ARG A 276 25.13 8.02 -20.43
N GLU A 277 25.04 7.76 -21.71
CA GLU A 277 24.22 8.56 -22.63
C GLU A 277 22.73 8.34 -22.36
N TRP A 278 22.30 7.12 -22.04
CA TRP A 278 20.94 6.82 -21.61
C TRP A 278 20.56 7.58 -20.36
N TRP A 279 21.47 7.62 -19.38
CA TRP A 279 21.28 8.41 -18.15
C TRP A 279 21.08 9.89 -18.45
N LEU A 280 21.94 10.46 -19.30
CA LEU A 280 21.83 11.87 -19.69
C LEU A 280 20.49 12.16 -20.40
N ALA A 281 20.03 11.28 -21.26
CA ALA A 281 18.74 11.42 -21.94
C ALA A 281 17.56 11.41 -20.94
N ILE A 282 17.61 10.55 -19.92
CA ILE A 282 16.61 10.48 -18.85
C ILE A 282 16.62 11.76 -18.01
N GLU A 283 17.80 12.24 -17.61
CA GLU A 283 17.92 13.51 -16.85
C GLU A 283 17.41 14.71 -17.66
N GLN A 284 17.65 14.73 -18.95
CA GLN A 284 17.16 15.77 -19.83
C GLN A 284 15.61 15.74 -19.92
N ALA A 285 15.00 14.58 -20.11
CA ALA A 285 13.55 14.43 -20.13
C ALA A 285 12.90 14.90 -18.83
N ARG A 286 13.48 14.58 -17.68
CA ARG A 286 13.03 15.07 -16.35
C ARG A 286 13.05 16.58 -16.22
N ASN A 287 14.13 17.21 -16.68
CA ASN A 287 14.29 18.66 -16.63
C ASN A 287 13.27 19.39 -17.53
N GLU A 288 12.96 18.83 -18.68
CA GLU A 288 11.93 19.36 -19.60
C GLU A 288 10.55 19.31 -18.96
N GLU A 289 10.17 18.19 -18.31
CA GLU A 289 8.91 18.06 -17.59
C GLU A 289 8.78 19.05 -16.43
N GLN A 290 9.84 19.21 -15.61
CA GLN A 290 9.82 20.17 -14.51
C GLN A 290 9.66 21.61 -15.01
N THR A 291 10.23 21.94 -16.16
CA THR A 291 10.13 23.26 -16.76
C THR A 291 8.70 23.52 -17.30
N MET A 292 8.06 22.48 -17.87
CA MET A 292 6.68 22.57 -18.36
C MET A 292 5.65 22.63 -17.23
N ALA A 293 5.92 22.01 -16.08
CA ALA A 293 5.04 21.99 -14.91
C ALA A 293 5.04 23.35 -14.14
N VAL A 294 6.03 24.20 -14.35
CA VAL A 294 6.19 25.53 -13.70
C VAL A 294 5.71 26.68 -14.60
N ALA A 295 5.48 26.45 -15.89
CA ALA A 295 4.99 27.41 -16.87
C ALA A 295 3.47 27.38 -17.02
#